data_92200d486684916afd772e6b2060a423
#
_entry.id   92200d486684916afd772e6b2060a423
#
_cell.length_a   1.000
_cell.length_b   1.000
_cell.length_c   1.000
_cell.angle_alpha   90.00
_cell.angle_beta   90.00
_cell.angle_gamma   90.00
#
_symmetry.space_group_name_H-M   'P 1'
#
loop_
_entity.id
_entity.type
_entity.pdbx_description
1 polymer ?
#
loop_
_entity_poly.entity_id
_entity_poly.type
_entity_poly.pdbx_seq_one_letter_code
_entity_poly.pdbx_strand_id
1 'polypeptide(L)'
;MVEEIYAELGPGHSERVYHNAAEVYLREKKVPYESERHIHVVFRGHIVGDLRADIIIDGRIILELKAVQTLGKGVECQAQKYLDLTGLRLAFLVNFPPLPDRSVEIRKIERGPSEEELERDFGRILDHHRTVSAGLTRLLPEVPGPDGHASLPDLDSTAQQGLGMIHR
;
A
#
# COMPACT_ATOMS: atom_id res chain seq x y z
N MET A 1 7.37 -20.48 1.90
CA MET A 1 7.18 -20.73 0.46
C MET A 1 8.47 -20.51 -0.35
N VAL A 2 8.91 -19.26 -0.61
CA VAL A 2 10.01 -19.00 -1.54
C VAL A 2 11.36 -19.56 -1.08
N GLU A 3 11.65 -19.52 0.21
CA GLU A 3 12.82 -20.13 0.81
C GLU A 3 12.79 -21.66 0.71
N GLU A 4 11.62 -22.27 0.87
CA GLU A 4 11.38 -23.72 0.75
C GLU A 4 11.60 -24.17 -0.70
N ILE A 5 11.01 -23.44 -1.66
CA ILE A 5 11.22 -23.70 -3.09
C ILE A 5 12.72 -23.63 -3.44
N TYR A 6 13.44 -22.61 -2.94
CA TYR A 6 14.86 -22.46 -3.22
C TYR A 6 15.71 -23.54 -2.53
N ALA A 7 15.33 -23.97 -1.33
CA ALA A 7 15.99 -25.04 -0.62
C ALA A 7 15.85 -26.41 -1.35
N GLU A 8 14.69 -26.66 -1.97
CA GLU A 8 14.44 -27.91 -2.69
C GLU A 8 15.04 -27.91 -4.10
N LEU A 9 14.90 -26.83 -4.86
CA LEU A 9 15.36 -26.76 -6.25
C LEU A 9 16.84 -26.40 -6.37
N GLY A 10 17.38 -25.64 -5.41
CA GLY A 10 18.70 -25.06 -5.49
C GLY A 10 18.78 -23.84 -6.41
N PRO A 11 20.00 -23.27 -6.56
CA PRO A 11 20.27 -22.13 -7.42
C PRO A 11 20.44 -22.51 -8.90
N GLY A 12 20.41 -21.49 -9.77
CA GLY A 12 20.81 -21.60 -11.17
C GLY A 12 19.71 -22.00 -12.16
N HIS A 13 18.47 -22.15 -11.70
CA HIS A 13 17.33 -22.32 -12.58
C HIS A 13 16.86 -20.98 -13.16
N SER A 14 16.13 -21.05 -14.27
CA SER A 14 15.47 -19.87 -14.84
C SER A 14 14.32 -19.38 -13.95
N GLU A 15 13.99 -18.10 -14.05
CA GLU A 15 12.84 -17.48 -13.40
C GLU A 15 11.56 -18.31 -13.58
N ARG A 16 11.32 -18.83 -14.80
CA ARG A 16 10.14 -19.67 -15.10
C ARG A 16 10.08 -20.94 -14.27
N VAL A 17 11.19 -21.56 -13.92
CA VAL A 17 11.20 -22.77 -13.08
C VAL A 17 10.71 -22.44 -11.68
N TYR A 18 11.19 -21.35 -11.10
CA TYR A 18 10.75 -20.89 -9.78
C TYR A 18 9.29 -20.41 -9.79
N HIS A 19 8.87 -19.75 -10.88
CA HIS A 19 7.48 -19.36 -11.08
C HIS A 19 6.55 -20.59 -11.07
N ASN A 20 6.87 -21.61 -11.86
CA ASN A 20 6.08 -22.85 -11.92
C ASN A 20 6.06 -23.56 -10.57
N ALA A 21 7.18 -23.58 -9.83
CA ALA A 21 7.25 -24.15 -8.49
C ALA A 21 6.37 -23.38 -7.48
N ALA A 22 6.34 -22.05 -7.57
CA ALA A 22 5.45 -21.24 -6.75
C ALA A 22 3.98 -21.55 -7.02
N GLU A 23 3.59 -21.74 -8.29
CA GLU A 23 2.23 -22.17 -8.64
C GLU A 23 1.89 -23.57 -8.09
N VAL A 24 2.82 -24.53 -8.18
CA VAL A 24 2.64 -25.87 -7.59
C VAL A 24 2.41 -25.74 -6.09
N TYR A 25 3.25 -24.99 -5.40
CA TYR A 25 3.15 -24.77 -3.96
C TYR A 25 1.79 -24.17 -3.57
N LEU A 26 1.34 -23.11 -4.27
CA LEU A 26 0.06 -22.47 -3.99
C LEU A 26 -1.13 -23.41 -4.21
N ARG A 27 -1.09 -24.23 -5.27
CA ARG A 27 -2.11 -25.26 -5.54
C ARG A 27 -2.18 -26.32 -4.44
N GLU A 28 -1.04 -26.82 -3.98
CA GLU A 28 -0.97 -27.80 -2.89
C GLU A 28 -1.53 -27.25 -1.59
N LYS A 29 -1.23 -25.97 -1.30
CA LYS A 29 -1.75 -25.27 -0.12
C LYS A 29 -3.19 -24.78 -0.30
N LYS A 30 -3.80 -24.97 -1.48
CA LYS A 30 -5.15 -24.50 -1.83
C LYS A 30 -5.32 -23.00 -1.65
N VAL A 31 -4.27 -22.24 -1.92
CA VAL A 31 -4.29 -20.79 -1.90
C VAL A 31 -4.71 -20.28 -3.27
N PRO A 32 -5.76 -19.45 -3.39
CA PRO A 32 -6.16 -18.85 -4.65
C PRO A 32 -5.08 -17.96 -5.23
N TYR A 33 -4.84 -18.03 -6.53
CA TYR A 33 -3.91 -17.15 -7.21
C TYR A 33 -4.29 -16.95 -8.68
N GLU A 34 -3.80 -15.86 -9.26
CA GLU A 34 -3.81 -15.58 -10.69
C GLU A 34 -2.36 -15.58 -11.18
N SER A 35 -2.09 -16.26 -12.29
CA SER A 35 -0.76 -16.33 -12.89
C SER A 35 -0.72 -15.49 -14.16
N GLU A 36 0.40 -14.79 -14.37
CA GLU A 36 0.68 -13.99 -15.57
C GLU A 36 -0.47 -13.01 -15.91
N ARG A 37 -1.04 -12.34 -14.89
CA ARG A 37 -2.16 -11.44 -15.09
C ARG A 37 -1.77 -10.21 -15.89
N HIS A 38 -2.48 -9.98 -17.00
CA HIS A 38 -2.36 -8.77 -17.80
C HIS A 38 -3.03 -7.58 -17.12
N ILE A 39 -2.31 -6.48 -17.01
CA ILE A 39 -2.75 -5.22 -16.42
C ILE A 39 -2.63 -4.15 -17.50
N HIS A 40 -3.76 -3.61 -17.95
CA HIS A 40 -3.77 -2.63 -19.03
C HIS A 40 -3.28 -1.27 -18.56
N VAL A 41 -2.40 -0.66 -19.35
CA VAL A 41 -2.01 0.73 -19.20
C VAL A 41 -2.94 1.57 -20.08
N VAL A 42 -3.70 2.47 -19.42
CA VAL A 42 -4.71 3.29 -20.13
C VAL A 42 -4.24 4.75 -20.20
N PHE A 43 -4.32 5.34 -21.37
CA PHE A 43 -4.08 6.77 -21.61
C PHE A 43 -5.28 7.39 -22.33
N ARG A 44 -5.92 8.39 -21.75
CA ARG A 44 -7.12 9.07 -22.30
C ARG A 44 -8.22 8.11 -22.74
N GLY A 45 -8.48 7.03 -21.97
CA GLY A 45 -9.49 6.02 -22.27
C GLY A 45 -9.06 4.95 -23.27
N HIS A 46 -7.83 4.98 -23.77
CA HIS A 46 -7.30 3.99 -24.71
C HIS A 46 -6.24 3.11 -24.06
N ILE A 47 -6.27 1.80 -24.34
CA ILE A 47 -5.20 0.89 -23.92
C ILE A 47 -3.98 1.19 -24.79
N VAL A 48 -2.88 1.58 -24.14
CA VAL A 48 -1.62 1.94 -24.81
C VAL A 48 -0.48 0.96 -24.51
N GLY A 49 -0.74 -0.04 -23.69
CA GLY A 49 0.20 -1.09 -23.34
C GLY A 49 -0.32 -2.02 -22.26
N ASP A 50 0.44 -3.07 -22.01
CA ASP A 50 0.16 -4.06 -20.97
C ASP A 50 1.38 -4.26 -20.10
N LEU A 51 1.14 -4.44 -18.81
CA LEU A 51 2.08 -5.02 -17.88
C LEU A 51 1.59 -6.42 -17.51
N ARG A 52 2.50 -7.31 -17.14
CA ARG A 52 2.17 -8.67 -16.75
C ARG A 52 2.76 -8.96 -15.37
N ALA A 53 1.88 -9.09 -14.37
CA ALA A 53 2.28 -9.48 -13.03
C ALA A 53 2.48 -11.01 -13.00
N ASP A 54 3.56 -11.49 -12.40
CA ASP A 54 3.88 -12.91 -12.38
C ASP A 54 2.81 -13.71 -11.64
N ILE A 55 2.55 -13.41 -10.37
CA ILE A 55 1.52 -14.08 -9.57
C ILE A 55 0.80 -13.05 -8.70
N ILE A 56 -0.53 -13.13 -8.66
CA ILE A 56 -1.35 -12.38 -7.70
C ILE A 56 -2.01 -13.37 -6.76
N ILE A 57 -1.64 -13.33 -5.48
CA ILE A 57 -2.11 -14.26 -4.46
C ILE A 57 -3.36 -13.68 -3.79
N ASP A 58 -4.45 -14.46 -3.77
CA ASP A 58 -5.74 -14.15 -3.13
C ASP A 58 -6.31 -12.77 -3.53
N GLY A 59 -5.97 -12.27 -4.71
CA GLY A 59 -6.36 -10.94 -5.16
C GLY A 59 -5.83 -9.79 -4.30
N ARG A 60 -4.79 -10.01 -3.48
CA ARG A 60 -4.30 -9.05 -2.46
C ARG A 60 -2.82 -8.75 -2.56
N ILE A 61 -2.01 -9.72 -2.96
CA ILE A 61 -0.55 -9.64 -2.90
C ILE A 61 0.01 -9.93 -4.28
N ILE A 62 0.83 -9.03 -4.80
CA ILE A 62 1.59 -9.27 -6.01
C ILE A 62 2.92 -9.93 -5.62
N LEU A 63 3.25 -11.02 -6.28
CA LEU A 63 4.53 -11.68 -6.18
C LEU A 63 5.22 -11.55 -7.53
N GLU A 64 6.31 -10.79 -7.55
CA GLU A 64 7.18 -10.60 -8.72
C GLU A 64 8.46 -11.40 -8.51
N LEU A 65 8.76 -12.32 -9.41
CA LEU A 65 9.87 -13.25 -9.30
C LEU A 65 11.02 -12.85 -10.22
N LYS A 66 12.24 -13.05 -9.74
CA LYS A 66 13.46 -12.84 -10.50
C LYS A 66 14.47 -13.94 -10.21
N ALA A 67 15.32 -14.22 -11.17
CA ALA A 67 16.45 -15.16 -11.05
C ALA A 67 17.72 -14.50 -11.57
N VAL A 68 18.14 -13.43 -10.89
CA VAL A 68 19.28 -12.59 -11.29
C VAL A 68 20.32 -12.47 -10.18
N GLN A 69 21.55 -12.08 -10.53
CA GLN A 69 22.61 -11.91 -9.53
C GLN A 69 22.29 -10.81 -8.52
N THR A 70 21.63 -9.74 -8.96
CA THR A 70 21.30 -8.59 -8.11
C THR A 70 20.04 -7.91 -8.63
N LEU A 71 19.13 -7.57 -7.73
CA LEU A 71 17.94 -6.79 -8.06
C LEU A 71 18.30 -5.33 -8.35
N GLY A 72 18.00 -4.89 -9.56
CA GLY A 72 18.15 -3.50 -9.95
C GLY A 72 16.97 -2.62 -9.47
N LYS A 73 17.18 -1.31 -9.37
CA LYS A 73 16.14 -0.33 -9.00
C LYS A 73 14.93 -0.34 -9.96
N GLY A 74 15.12 -0.69 -11.22
CA GLY A 74 14.05 -0.75 -12.20
C GLY A 74 12.94 -1.75 -11.85
N VAL A 75 13.27 -2.84 -11.17
CA VAL A 75 12.30 -3.88 -10.78
C VAL A 75 11.39 -3.39 -9.65
N GLU A 76 11.91 -2.60 -8.72
CA GLU A 76 11.10 -1.95 -7.68
C GLU A 76 10.09 -0.97 -8.29
N CYS A 77 10.53 -0.18 -9.28
CA CYS A 77 9.64 0.72 -10.02
C CYS A 77 8.54 -0.04 -10.77
N GLN A 78 8.84 -1.23 -11.29
CA GLN A 78 7.86 -2.09 -11.94
C GLN A 78 6.82 -2.59 -10.95
N ALA A 79 7.24 -3.12 -9.79
CA ALA A 79 6.35 -3.57 -8.74
C ALA A 79 5.45 -2.43 -8.22
N GLN A 80 5.99 -1.22 -8.05
CA GLN A 80 5.21 -0.05 -7.68
C GLN A 80 4.13 0.28 -8.73
N LYS A 81 4.46 0.23 -10.03
CA LYS A 81 3.47 0.45 -11.10
C LYS A 81 2.35 -0.59 -11.09
N TYR A 82 2.65 -1.85 -10.78
CA TYR A 82 1.60 -2.84 -10.62
C TYR A 82 0.64 -2.47 -9.48
N LEU A 83 1.16 -2.05 -8.34
CA LEU A 83 0.35 -1.61 -7.21
C LEU A 83 -0.53 -0.40 -7.57
N ASP A 84 0.03 0.59 -8.26
CA ASP A 84 -0.69 1.79 -8.67
C ASP A 84 -1.83 1.47 -9.67
N LEU A 85 -1.58 0.59 -10.63
CA LEU A 85 -2.57 0.22 -11.65
C LEU A 85 -3.65 -0.74 -11.15
N THR A 86 -3.32 -1.61 -10.20
CA THR A 86 -4.26 -2.61 -9.66
C THR A 86 -5.03 -2.12 -8.45
N GLY A 87 -4.55 -1.08 -7.78
CA GLY A 87 -5.06 -0.64 -6.49
C GLY A 87 -4.69 -1.56 -5.32
N LEU A 88 -3.90 -2.62 -5.57
CA LEU A 88 -3.41 -3.49 -4.51
C LEU A 88 -2.37 -2.75 -3.66
N ARG A 89 -2.24 -3.17 -2.40
CA ARG A 89 -1.42 -2.43 -1.42
C ARG A 89 -0.06 -3.07 -1.18
N LEU A 90 0.15 -4.32 -1.58
CA LEU A 90 1.32 -5.09 -1.21
C LEU A 90 1.88 -5.86 -2.39
N ALA A 91 3.17 -5.72 -2.62
CA ALA A 91 3.94 -6.57 -3.52
C ALA A 91 5.19 -7.10 -2.82
N PHE A 92 5.57 -8.31 -3.17
CA PHE A 92 6.88 -8.88 -2.83
C PHE A 92 7.66 -9.10 -4.11
N LEU A 93 8.82 -8.51 -4.14
CA LEU A 93 9.83 -8.77 -5.15
C LEU A 93 10.77 -9.84 -4.61
N VAL A 94 10.81 -10.99 -5.25
CA VAL A 94 11.59 -12.16 -4.81
C VAL A 94 12.65 -12.48 -5.85
N ASN A 95 13.90 -12.54 -5.42
CA ASN A 95 14.99 -12.95 -6.27
C ASN A 95 15.57 -14.29 -5.81
N PHE A 96 15.66 -15.22 -6.72
CA PHE A 96 16.34 -16.50 -6.58
C PHE A 96 17.75 -16.39 -7.19
N PRO A 97 18.78 -16.06 -6.39
CA PRO A 97 20.10 -15.79 -6.93
C PRO A 97 20.69 -17.06 -7.56
N PRO A 98 21.44 -16.94 -8.67
CA PRO A 98 21.96 -18.10 -9.37
C PRO A 98 23.19 -18.73 -8.69
N LEU A 99 23.69 -18.14 -7.60
CA LEU A 99 24.90 -18.60 -6.90
C LEU A 99 24.55 -19.34 -5.61
N PRO A 100 25.22 -20.46 -5.32
CA PRO A 100 24.89 -21.34 -4.20
C PRO A 100 25.22 -20.75 -2.81
N ASP A 101 26.02 -19.72 -2.73
CA ASP A 101 26.40 -19.01 -1.52
C ASP A 101 25.47 -17.86 -1.14
N ARG A 102 24.37 -17.69 -1.87
CA ARG A 102 23.39 -16.63 -1.64
C ARG A 102 22.03 -17.20 -1.27
N SER A 103 21.38 -16.51 -0.35
CA SER A 103 19.99 -16.77 0.01
C SER A 103 19.01 -16.01 -0.89
N VAL A 104 17.75 -16.42 -0.89
CA VAL A 104 16.64 -15.69 -1.53
C VAL A 104 16.58 -14.28 -0.98
N GLU A 105 16.51 -13.30 -1.87
CA GLU A 105 16.31 -11.89 -1.51
C GLU A 105 14.83 -11.54 -1.64
N ILE A 106 14.24 -11.03 -0.58
CA ILE A 106 12.83 -10.62 -0.55
C ILE A 106 12.75 -9.15 -0.22
N ARG A 107 12.13 -8.37 -1.11
CA ARG A 107 11.83 -6.95 -0.88
C ARG A 107 10.33 -6.75 -0.84
N LYS A 108 9.87 -6.13 0.23
CA LYS A 108 8.48 -5.71 0.39
C LYS A 108 8.30 -4.33 -0.22
N ILE A 109 7.29 -4.19 -1.07
CA ILE A 109 6.88 -2.93 -1.68
C ILE A 109 5.44 -2.65 -1.23
N GLU A 110 5.19 -1.49 -0.67
CA GLU A 110 3.87 -1.08 -0.21
C GLU A 110 3.41 0.17 -0.97
N ARG A 111 2.20 0.13 -1.47
CA ARG A 111 1.54 1.33 -1.98
C ARG A 111 1.05 2.16 -0.80
N GLY A 112 1.52 3.39 -0.71
CA GLY A 112 0.94 4.37 0.20
C GLY A 112 -0.54 4.60 -0.09
N PRO A 113 -1.29 5.19 0.85
CA PRO A 113 -2.66 5.59 0.60
C PRO A 113 -2.72 6.57 -0.58
N SER A 114 -3.72 6.43 -1.45
CA SER A 114 -3.96 7.40 -2.52
C SER A 114 -4.43 8.74 -1.93
N GLU A 115 -4.31 9.81 -2.71
CA GLU A 115 -4.81 11.14 -2.32
C GLU A 115 -6.30 11.09 -1.95
N GLU A 116 -7.11 10.36 -2.72
CA GLU A 116 -8.53 10.14 -2.42
C GLU A 116 -8.76 9.31 -1.14
N GLU A 117 -7.90 8.33 -0.84
CA GLU A 117 -7.96 7.56 0.41
C GLU A 117 -7.60 8.45 1.60
N LEU A 118 -6.58 9.29 1.48
CA LEU A 118 -6.18 10.25 2.50
C LEU A 118 -7.27 11.28 2.76
N GLU A 119 -7.88 11.86 1.73
CA GLU A 119 -8.98 12.81 1.85
C GLU A 119 -10.20 12.18 2.53
N ARG A 120 -10.53 10.95 2.16
CA ARG A 120 -11.65 10.21 2.75
C ARG A 120 -11.41 9.91 4.23
N ASP A 121 -10.21 9.48 4.59
CA ASP A 121 -9.84 9.19 5.97
C ASP A 121 -9.79 10.47 6.80
N PHE A 122 -9.29 11.57 6.23
CA PHE A 122 -9.32 12.89 6.87
C PHE A 122 -10.76 13.39 7.09
N GLY A 123 -11.62 13.21 6.09
CA GLY A 123 -13.05 13.53 6.23
C GLY A 123 -13.72 12.75 7.36
N ARG A 124 -13.46 11.45 7.47
CA ARG A 124 -13.97 10.61 8.57
C ARG A 124 -13.49 11.08 9.94
N ILE A 125 -12.23 11.50 10.05
CA ILE A 125 -11.66 12.02 11.30
C ILE A 125 -12.37 13.31 11.68
N LEU A 126 -12.56 14.23 10.75
CA LEU A 126 -13.25 15.50 10.99
C LEU A 126 -14.71 15.28 11.41
N ASP A 127 -15.45 14.38 10.75
CA ASP A 127 -16.83 14.07 11.09
C ASP A 127 -16.93 13.41 12.47
N HIS A 128 -16.00 12.53 12.81
CA HIS A 128 -15.95 11.94 14.15
C HIS A 128 -15.74 13.01 15.23
N HIS A 129 -14.81 13.94 15.03
CA HIS A 129 -14.57 15.05 15.97
C HIS A 129 -15.80 15.97 16.09
N ARG A 130 -16.50 16.25 14.99
CA ARG A 130 -17.75 17.02 15.02
C ARG A 130 -18.81 16.32 15.87
N THR A 131 -18.98 15.02 15.68
CA THR A 131 -19.99 14.24 16.42
C THR A 131 -19.66 14.17 17.90
N VAL A 132 -18.39 13.99 18.27
CA VAL A 132 -17.94 13.96 19.66
C VAL A 132 -18.12 15.33 20.30
N SER A 133 -17.75 16.42 19.62
CA SER A 133 -17.92 17.79 20.11
C SER A 133 -19.39 18.15 20.32
N ALA A 134 -20.28 17.79 19.39
CA ALA A 134 -21.73 18.01 19.51
C ALA A 134 -22.34 17.17 20.66
N GLY A 135 -21.81 15.96 20.89
CA GLY A 135 -22.21 15.11 22.02
C GLY A 135 -21.81 15.67 23.38
N LEU A 136 -20.61 16.23 23.48
CA LEU A 136 -20.12 16.87 24.71
C LEU A 136 -20.89 18.15 25.05
N THR A 137 -21.27 18.96 24.06
CA THR A 137 -22.08 20.17 24.27
C THR A 137 -23.49 19.83 24.80
N ARG A 138 -24.03 18.66 24.50
CA ARG A 138 -25.32 18.17 25.03
C ARG A 138 -25.25 17.64 26.46
N LEU A 139 -24.06 17.31 26.96
CA LEU A 139 -23.87 16.72 28.29
C LEU A 139 -23.44 17.72 29.37
N LEU A 140 -23.14 18.95 28.98
CA LEU A 140 -22.87 20.01 29.96
C LEU A 140 -24.22 20.55 30.47
N PRO A 141 -24.52 20.46 31.79
CA PRO A 141 -25.67 21.12 32.35
C PRO A 141 -25.55 22.63 32.13
N GLU A 142 -26.61 23.29 31.68
CA GLU A 142 -26.69 24.73 31.69
C GLU A 142 -26.45 25.22 33.11
N VAL A 143 -25.32 25.86 33.36
CA VAL A 143 -25.08 26.55 34.63
C VAL A 143 -25.89 27.86 34.56
N PRO A 144 -26.96 28.02 35.36
CA PRO A 144 -27.68 29.27 35.37
C PRO A 144 -26.73 30.37 35.91
N GLY A 145 -26.40 31.30 35.07
CA GLY A 145 -25.63 32.46 35.46
C GLY A 145 -26.41 33.33 36.46
N PRO A 146 -25.75 33.93 37.45
CA PRO A 146 -26.36 34.83 38.39
C PRO A 146 -26.58 36.18 37.73
N ASP A 147 -26.96 36.57 36.78
CA ASP A 147 -27.29 37.85 36.12
C ASP A 147 -27.05 37.79 34.60
N GLY A 148 -28.11 38.02 33.88
CA GLY A 148 -28.26 37.87 32.43
C GLY A 148 -27.43 38.79 31.53
N HIS A 149 -26.13 38.83 31.62
CA HIS A 149 -25.23 39.36 30.61
C HIS A 149 -23.86 38.69 30.71
N ALA A 150 -23.66 37.59 29.96
CA ALA A 150 -22.33 37.10 29.69
C ALA A 150 -22.14 37.04 28.18
N SER A 151 -21.44 38.01 27.64
CA SER A 151 -20.87 37.96 26.29
C SER A 151 -19.77 36.90 26.27
N LEU A 152 -19.93 35.91 25.39
CA LEU A 152 -18.85 34.95 25.13
C LEU A 152 -17.62 35.70 24.56
N PRO A 153 -16.41 35.35 24.98
CA PRO A 153 -15.20 35.90 24.37
C PRO A 153 -15.04 35.34 22.95
N ASP A 154 -14.82 36.22 22.02
CA ASP A 154 -14.53 35.95 20.62
C ASP A 154 -13.26 35.09 20.51
N LEU A 155 -13.40 33.84 20.09
CA LEU A 155 -12.29 32.88 19.87
C LEU A 155 -11.58 33.08 18.52
N ASP A 156 -11.88 34.17 17.80
CA ASP A 156 -11.37 34.38 16.44
C ASP A 156 -10.00 35.12 16.36
N SER A 157 -9.39 35.48 17.50
CA SER A 157 -8.14 36.28 17.48
C SER A 157 -6.84 35.47 17.67
N THR A 158 -6.92 34.13 17.86
CA THR A 158 -5.70 33.34 18.13
C THR A 158 -5.21 32.48 16.96
N ALA A 159 -5.92 32.47 15.84
CA ALA A 159 -5.55 31.65 14.68
C ALA A 159 -4.62 32.36 13.67
N GLN A 160 -4.26 33.64 13.87
CA GLN A 160 -3.44 34.38 12.91
C GLN A 160 -1.98 34.61 13.30
N GLN A 161 -1.46 34.09 14.40
CA GLN A 161 -0.05 34.26 14.79
C GLN A 161 0.85 33.03 14.63
N GLY A 162 0.44 31.99 13.97
CA GLY A 162 1.21 30.73 13.79
C GLY A 162 1.84 30.51 12.41
N LEU A 163 1.66 31.41 11.43
CA LEU A 163 2.17 31.21 10.06
C LEU A 163 3.25 32.23 9.68
N GLY A 164 4.33 32.21 10.35
CA GLY A 164 5.45 33.08 9.99
C GLY A 164 6.74 32.67 10.67
N MET A 165 7.38 31.59 10.21
CA MET A 165 8.82 31.35 10.32
C MET A 165 9.16 29.90 9.91
N ILE A 166 9.21 29.62 8.63
CA ILE A 166 10.15 28.64 8.07
C ILE A 166 10.48 29.08 6.64
N HIS A 167 11.41 30.02 6.54
CA HIS A 167 12.28 30.22 5.38
C HIS A 167 13.61 30.78 5.85
N ARG A 168 14.58 29.90 6.04
CA ARG A 168 16.00 30.08 5.70
C ARG A 168 16.70 28.72 5.73
#